data_fe7646f9232c5c430932e1f1715c8c85
#
_entry.id   fe7646f9232c5c430932e1f1715c8c85
#
_cell.length_a   1.000
_cell.length_b   1.000
_cell.length_c   1.000
_cell.angle_alpha   90.00
_cell.angle_beta   90.00
_cell.angle_gamma   90.00
#
_symmetry.space_group_name_H-M   'P 1'
#
loop_
_entity.id
_entity.type
_entity.pdbx_description
1 polymer ?
#
loop_
_entity_poly.entity_id
_entity_poly.type
_entity_poly.pdbx_seq_one_letter_code
_entity_poly.pdbx_strand_id
1 'polypeptide(L)'
;DPSFTNENKTNVFSWLNDYVDLTDDKTFKASLNLNWKINKFFTYSLRAGGNINTNDRKRWYGMQLYQGMNNQGYLATSNLSKSNYSVENIVNYNTKLGSVGTLAATVGMTYDDYNFLNKNVIGKNFTMFEFRENGMHMAGDVITSQPIQKDYQLLSYLGRVNVSLLDKYLITASLRADGSSKFAKNNRWGYFPSASIAWRMEQEEFLKDVSWLNQLKLRFSYGATGNQSIDPYTTFSMYGQGSGEISYADGTGNKTTAMVVTNLSNSSLKWEKTSSWNVGLDFGLFNSRLSGTLDIYQKKTTDLLISRNLPGSAGFSSTYYNQGSLNNKGVEFSLNAQVIDSSSWKWSVSGNIGVNRNEISDLGLLPADFGCLGERVGYYGNSLGDHFGVGHIFLAGEAPGLFYGYVTQGIVQKEDITENGIKYIKQDGSVGYYQTVNKTTPVAGDVKYVDRNGDGVVDDNDRDIIGNPNPDFTYGFQTKVSWKSLSLSASFNGVQGRDILNVGNRYNNTPGTKSNNVTRKAFQNMWTDENPSNLYPKSTFVVQNMVMDRYVEDGSYLRCSDITLSYVLPAKWTNKIGIKNTSVYASVKNAFVITDYSGYDPEVNSFAFDGLRPGVDMNSYPTPRSFVFGLNLTF
;
A
#
# COMPACT_ATOMS: atom_id res chain seq x y z
N ASP A 1 6.03 -5.58 -38.17
CA ASP A 1 6.10 -6.98 -38.54
C ASP A 1 4.90 -7.72 -37.92
N PRO A 2 4.00 -8.29 -38.73
CA PRO A 2 2.82 -9.01 -38.23
C PRO A 2 3.11 -10.35 -37.52
N SER A 3 4.39 -10.68 -37.35
CA SER A 3 4.82 -11.90 -36.65
C SER A 3 4.78 -11.83 -35.12
N PHE A 4 4.37 -10.71 -34.53
CA PHE A 4 4.21 -10.60 -33.08
C PHE A 4 3.01 -11.42 -32.58
N THR A 5 3.31 -12.53 -31.92
CA THR A 5 2.32 -13.53 -31.49
C THR A 5 1.86 -13.36 -30.03
N ASN A 6 2.33 -12.36 -29.31
CA ASN A 6 1.89 -12.03 -27.96
C ASN A 6 2.07 -10.56 -27.62
N GLU A 7 1.38 -10.07 -26.58
CA GLU A 7 1.34 -8.69 -26.15
C GLU A 7 2.71 -8.12 -25.79
N ASN A 8 3.59 -8.94 -25.24
CA ASN A 8 4.95 -8.54 -24.84
C ASN A 8 5.91 -8.28 -26.01
N LYS A 9 5.51 -8.62 -27.23
CA LYS A 9 6.33 -8.46 -28.45
C LYS A 9 5.82 -7.36 -29.37
N THR A 10 4.76 -6.66 -28.98
CA THR A 10 4.20 -5.57 -29.79
C THR A 10 5.16 -4.39 -29.81
N ASN A 11 5.37 -3.81 -30.99
CA ASN A 11 6.25 -2.66 -31.17
C ASN A 11 5.71 -1.43 -30.41
N VAL A 12 6.61 -0.68 -29.77
CA VAL A 12 6.27 0.57 -29.05
C VAL A 12 5.52 1.56 -29.94
N PHE A 13 5.88 1.68 -31.23
CA PHE A 13 5.17 2.55 -32.17
C PHE A 13 3.74 2.10 -32.43
N SER A 14 3.46 0.80 -32.40
CA SER A 14 2.08 0.29 -32.49
C SER A 14 1.25 0.70 -31.28
N TRP A 15 1.83 0.67 -30.08
CA TRP A 15 1.18 1.18 -28.86
C TRP A 15 0.90 2.66 -28.94
N LEU A 16 1.83 3.47 -29.46
CA LEU A 16 1.64 4.93 -29.60
C LEU A 16 0.56 5.29 -30.63
N ASN A 17 0.43 4.49 -31.68
CA ASN A 17 -0.43 4.82 -32.82
C ASN A 17 -1.82 4.17 -32.76
N ASP A 18 -1.94 2.98 -32.19
CA ASP A 18 -3.15 2.15 -32.31
C ASP A 18 -3.78 1.76 -30.96
N TYR A 19 -3.26 2.31 -29.84
CA TYR A 19 -3.85 2.22 -28.52
C TYR A 19 -4.48 3.55 -28.11
N VAL A 20 -5.67 3.48 -27.51
CA VAL A 20 -6.31 4.63 -26.88
C VAL A 20 -6.82 4.23 -25.50
N ASP A 21 -6.54 5.02 -24.50
CA ASP A 21 -7.09 4.88 -23.14
C ASP A 21 -7.55 6.27 -22.67
N LEU A 22 -8.83 6.51 -22.72
CA LEU A 22 -9.44 7.78 -22.34
C LEU A 22 -10.32 7.58 -21.11
N THR A 23 -10.19 8.47 -20.16
CA THR A 23 -11.01 8.51 -18.95
C THR A 23 -11.61 9.89 -18.79
N ASP A 24 -12.94 9.97 -18.68
CA ASP A 24 -13.69 11.18 -18.31
C ASP A 24 -14.15 10.99 -16.85
N ASP A 25 -13.58 11.76 -15.94
CA ASP A 25 -13.88 11.72 -14.51
C ASP A 25 -14.60 13.00 -14.08
N LYS A 26 -15.85 12.87 -13.63
CA LYS A 26 -16.67 13.97 -13.15
C LYS A 26 -17.00 13.78 -11.69
N THR A 27 -16.59 14.74 -10.86
CA THR A 27 -16.86 14.72 -9.44
C THR A 27 -17.64 15.95 -9.02
N PHE A 28 -18.80 15.72 -8.41
CA PHE A 28 -19.59 16.75 -7.74
C PHE A 28 -19.53 16.53 -6.24
N LYS A 29 -19.15 17.58 -5.49
CA LYS A 29 -19.11 17.58 -4.02
C LYS A 29 -19.92 18.74 -3.49
N ALA A 30 -20.79 18.45 -2.51
CA ALA A 30 -21.52 19.48 -1.79
C ALA A 30 -21.42 19.23 -0.28
N SER A 31 -21.31 20.29 0.50
CA SER A 31 -21.32 20.20 1.98
C SER A 31 -22.09 21.37 2.58
N LEU A 32 -22.83 21.07 3.63
CA LEU A 32 -23.53 22.01 4.47
C LEU A 32 -23.02 21.87 5.91
N ASN A 33 -22.61 22.99 6.50
CA ASN A 33 -22.20 23.05 7.89
C ASN A 33 -23.04 24.12 8.60
N LEU A 34 -23.85 23.70 9.54
CA LEU A 34 -24.66 24.58 10.40
C LEU A 34 -24.15 24.46 11.83
N ASN A 35 -23.73 25.57 12.43
CA ASN A 35 -23.36 25.64 13.84
C ASN A 35 -24.31 26.61 14.55
N TRP A 36 -25.16 26.07 15.37
CA TRP A 36 -26.15 26.83 16.14
C TRP A 36 -25.79 26.87 17.61
N LYS A 37 -25.43 28.04 18.10
CA LYS A 37 -25.24 28.30 19.53
C LYS A 37 -26.63 28.46 20.18
N ILE A 38 -27.15 27.38 20.79
CA ILE A 38 -28.44 27.37 21.45
C ILE A 38 -28.41 28.31 22.66
N ASN A 39 -27.35 28.22 23.44
CA ASN A 39 -27.05 29.13 24.56
C ASN A 39 -25.55 29.12 24.89
N LYS A 40 -25.14 29.72 26.01
CA LYS A 40 -23.74 29.80 26.46
C LYS A 40 -23.10 28.44 26.74
N PHE A 41 -23.87 27.37 26.93
CA PHE A 41 -23.39 26.04 27.25
C PHE A 41 -23.49 25.06 26.05
N PHE A 42 -24.56 25.14 25.27
CA PHE A 42 -24.86 24.19 24.22
C PHE A 42 -24.68 24.75 22.82
N THR A 43 -23.99 23.99 22.01
CA THR A 43 -23.85 24.22 20.57
C THR A 43 -24.29 22.96 19.84
N TYR A 44 -25.22 23.09 18.90
CA TYR A 44 -25.59 22.05 17.95
C TYR A 44 -24.85 22.27 16.64
N SER A 45 -24.29 21.22 16.08
CA SER A 45 -23.63 21.22 14.77
C SER A 45 -24.25 20.16 13.88
N LEU A 46 -24.81 20.58 12.76
CA LEU A 46 -25.22 19.70 11.66
C LEU A 46 -24.18 19.81 10.55
N ARG A 47 -23.63 18.66 10.15
CA ARG A 47 -22.79 18.55 8.97
C ARG A 47 -23.45 17.56 8.02
N ALA A 48 -23.73 17.99 6.81
CA ALA A 48 -24.23 17.11 5.76
C ALA A 48 -23.34 17.27 4.54
N GLY A 49 -22.95 16.18 3.94
CA GLY A 49 -22.09 16.18 2.77
C GLY A 49 -22.46 15.08 1.79
N GLY A 50 -22.19 15.33 0.53
CA GLY A 50 -22.35 14.33 -0.52
C GLY A 50 -21.25 14.47 -1.57
N ASN A 51 -20.85 13.33 -2.10
CA ASN A 51 -19.92 13.23 -3.20
C ASN A 51 -20.49 12.25 -4.23
N ILE A 52 -20.61 12.70 -5.47
CA ILE A 52 -21.00 11.87 -6.62
C ILE A 52 -19.82 11.92 -7.60
N ASN A 53 -19.31 10.75 -7.93
CA ASN A 53 -18.25 10.59 -8.92
C ASN A 53 -18.72 9.65 -10.02
N THR A 54 -18.60 10.07 -11.27
CA THR A 54 -18.79 9.23 -12.46
C THR A 54 -17.47 9.16 -13.21
N ASN A 55 -17.09 7.96 -13.61
CA ASN A 55 -15.87 7.71 -14.35
C ASN A 55 -16.19 6.84 -15.57
N ASP A 56 -16.05 7.43 -16.75
CA ASP A 56 -16.27 6.78 -18.03
C ASP A 56 -14.92 6.52 -18.69
N ARG A 57 -14.51 5.26 -18.78
CA ARG A 57 -13.25 4.84 -19.38
C ARG A 57 -13.49 4.06 -20.66
N LYS A 58 -12.72 4.39 -21.70
CA LYS A 58 -12.73 3.71 -23.00
C LYS A 58 -11.31 3.30 -23.35
N ARG A 59 -11.10 1.99 -23.61
CA ARG A 59 -9.81 1.44 -24.05
C ARG A 59 -9.98 0.77 -25.39
N TRP A 60 -9.31 1.29 -26.39
CA TRP A 60 -9.24 0.73 -27.73
C TRP A 60 -7.89 0.08 -27.98
N TYR A 61 -7.93 -1.12 -28.55
CA TYR A 61 -6.78 -1.85 -29.05
C TYR A 61 -7.01 -2.14 -30.53
N GLY A 62 -6.26 -1.46 -31.39
CA GLY A 62 -6.38 -1.61 -32.85
C GLY A 62 -5.62 -2.81 -33.38
N MET A 63 -5.67 -3.00 -34.68
CA MET A 63 -5.14 -4.18 -35.37
C MET A 63 -3.61 -4.34 -35.34
N GLN A 64 -2.88 -3.27 -34.99
CA GLN A 64 -1.41 -3.34 -34.81
C GLN A 64 -1.00 -3.88 -33.44
N LEU A 65 -1.94 -4.11 -32.54
CA LEU A 65 -1.73 -4.64 -31.19
C LEU A 65 -2.21 -6.09 -31.12
N TYR A 66 -1.50 -6.92 -30.36
CA TYR A 66 -1.85 -8.32 -30.16
C TYR A 66 -3.31 -8.52 -29.74
N GLN A 67 -3.80 -7.74 -28.76
CA GLN A 67 -5.16 -7.78 -28.28
C GLN A 67 -6.19 -7.47 -29.39
N GLY A 68 -5.94 -6.44 -30.17
CA GLY A 68 -6.81 -6.04 -31.28
C GLY A 68 -6.76 -7.01 -32.46
N MET A 69 -5.56 -7.50 -32.80
CA MET A 69 -5.40 -8.48 -33.88
C MET A 69 -6.16 -9.79 -33.59
N ASN A 70 -6.06 -10.32 -32.37
CA ASN A 70 -6.72 -11.56 -31.99
C ASN A 70 -8.26 -11.44 -31.87
N ASN A 71 -8.77 -10.24 -31.71
CA ASN A 71 -10.19 -10.00 -31.56
C ASN A 71 -10.81 -9.16 -32.72
N GLN A 72 -10.07 -8.96 -33.82
CA GLN A 72 -10.47 -8.09 -34.94
C GLN A 72 -10.94 -6.70 -34.44
N GLY A 73 -10.05 -6.03 -33.70
CA GLY A 73 -10.36 -4.85 -32.89
C GLY A 73 -10.92 -5.22 -31.52
N TYR A 74 -10.52 -4.48 -30.48
CA TYR A 74 -10.99 -4.69 -29.12
C TYR A 74 -11.27 -3.36 -28.45
N LEU A 75 -12.53 -3.15 -28.03
CA LEU A 75 -12.95 -1.96 -27.30
C LEU A 75 -13.53 -2.36 -25.95
N ALA A 76 -12.88 -1.95 -24.87
CA ALA A 76 -13.42 -2.10 -23.52
C ALA A 76 -13.91 -0.76 -22.99
N THR A 77 -15.16 -0.70 -22.57
CA THR A 77 -15.74 0.46 -21.90
C THR A 77 -16.13 0.11 -20.47
N SER A 78 -15.87 1.04 -19.55
CA SER A 78 -16.25 0.91 -18.14
C SER A 78 -16.96 2.19 -17.72
N ASN A 79 -18.20 2.06 -17.23
CA ASN A 79 -18.97 3.13 -16.63
C ASN A 79 -19.08 2.87 -15.13
N LEU A 80 -18.41 3.69 -14.34
CA LEU A 80 -18.36 3.60 -12.89
C LEU A 80 -19.09 4.79 -12.28
N SER A 81 -20.02 4.52 -11.38
CA SER A 81 -20.71 5.52 -10.58
C SER A 81 -20.48 5.23 -9.09
N LYS A 82 -20.04 6.25 -8.37
CA LYS A 82 -19.90 6.22 -6.90
C LYS A 82 -20.70 7.36 -6.31
N SER A 83 -21.47 7.08 -5.27
CA SER A 83 -22.04 8.13 -4.44
C SER A 83 -21.80 7.81 -2.95
N ASN A 84 -21.56 8.85 -2.19
CA ASN A 84 -21.39 8.74 -0.76
C ASN A 84 -22.07 9.97 -0.13
N TYR A 85 -22.92 9.72 0.85
CA TYR A 85 -23.63 10.75 1.61
C TYR A 85 -23.32 10.54 3.10
N SER A 86 -23.03 11.64 3.78
CA SER A 86 -22.78 11.64 5.23
C SER A 86 -23.61 12.72 5.92
N VAL A 87 -24.23 12.37 7.03
CA VAL A 87 -24.96 13.31 7.88
C VAL A 87 -24.52 13.12 9.33
N GLU A 88 -23.98 14.18 9.91
CA GLU A 88 -23.53 14.21 11.29
C GLU A 88 -24.38 15.19 12.12
N ASN A 89 -24.89 14.72 13.23
CA ASN A 89 -25.59 15.53 14.23
C ASN A 89 -24.77 15.50 15.52
N ILE A 90 -24.28 16.65 15.95
CA ILE A 90 -23.39 16.75 17.11
C ILE A 90 -23.92 17.81 18.07
N VAL A 91 -24.04 17.45 19.34
CA VAL A 91 -24.35 18.36 20.45
C VAL A 91 -23.11 18.46 21.33
N ASN A 92 -22.63 19.67 21.51
CA ASN A 92 -21.51 20.00 22.40
C ASN A 92 -22.05 20.79 23.61
N TYR A 93 -21.65 20.36 24.80
CA TYR A 93 -21.87 21.05 26.06
C TYR A 93 -20.50 21.49 26.60
N ASN A 94 -20.40 22.77 26.95
CA ASN A 94 -19.16 23.34 27.51
C ASN A 94 -19.51 24.18 28.74
N THR A 95 -18.79 23.94 29.84
CA THR A 95 -18.99 24.72 31.07
C THR A 95 -17.68 24.87 31.85
N LYS A 96 -17.65 25.87 32.72
CA LYS A 96 -16.57 26.02 33.71
C LYS A 96 -16.92 25.26 34.97
N LEU A 97 -15.95 24.58 35.55
CA LEU A 97 -16.06 23.93 36.86
C LEU A 97 -15.55 24.88 37.95
N GLY A 98 -16.23 26.02 38.10
CA GLY A 98 -15.78 27.10 38.98
C GLY A 98 -14.39 27.64 38.57
N SER A 99 -13.49 27.79 39.53
CA SER A 99 -12.07 28.14 39.30
C SER A 99 -11.18 26.92 39.06
N VAL A 100 -11.70 25.70 39.17
CA VAL A 100 -10.91 24.46 39.15
C VAL A 100 -10.67 23.95 37.73
N GLY A 101 -11.51 24.32 36.76
CA GLY A 101 -11.29 23.84 35.41
C GLY A 101 -12.45 24.02 34.46
N THR A 102 -12.44 23.19 33.39
CA THR A 102 -13.48 23.18 32.36
C THR A 102 -13.93 21.77 32.06
N LEU A 103 -15.20 21.63 31.70
CA LEU A 103 -15.82 20.40 31.22
C LEU A 103 -16.39 20.62 29.82
N ALA A 104 -16.02 19.77 28.88
CA ALA A 104 -16.63 19.68 27.57
C ALA A 104 -17.18 18.27 27.34
N ALA A 105 -18.46 18.17 27.01
CA ALA A 105 -19.09 16.91 26.64
C ALA A 105 -19.64 16.99 25.21
N THR A 106 -19.48 15.93 24.46
CA THR A 106 -19.97 15.81 23.08
C THR A 106 -20.80 14.54 22.96
N VAL A 107 -21.97 14.65 22.36
CA VAL A 107 -22.79 13.50 21.93
C VAL A 107 -23.05 13.69 20.44
N GLY A 108 -22.87 12.63 19.66
CA GLY A 108 -23.06 12.69 18.23
C GLY A 108 -23.66 11.42 17.64
N MET A 109 -24.30 11.60 16.50
CA MET A 109 -24.79 10.54 15.62
C MET A 109 -24.32 10.83 14.21
N THR A 110 -23.75 9.83 13.53
CA THR A 110 -23.34 9.90 12.14
C THR A 110 -24.02 8.80 11.34
N TYR A 111 -24.50 9.13 10.16
CA TYR A 111 -25.01 8.18 9.18
C TYR A 111 -24.26 8.38 7.87
N ASP A 112 -23.66 7.29 7.36
CA ASP A 112 -22.98 7.25 6.08
C ASP A 112 -23.65 6.23 5.17
N ASP A 113 -23.88 6.61 3.90
CA ASP A 113 -24.41 5.75 2.84
C ASP A 113 -23.45 5.76 1.66
N TYR A 114 -23.03 4.59 1.23
CA TYR A 114 -22.09 4.39 0.14
C TYR A 114 -22.68 3.48 -0.92
N ASN A 115 -22.68 3.94 -2.16
CA ASN A 115 -23.14 3.19 -3.33
C ASN A 115 -22.05 3.20 -4.40
N PHE A 116 -21.80 2.02 -4.96
CA PHE A 116 -20.84 1.80 -6.04
C PHE A 116 -21.46 0.88 -7.10
N LEU A 117 -21.44 1.34 -8.33
CA LEU A 117 -21.90 0.56 -9.49
C LEU A 117 -20.87 0.67 -10.61
N ASN A 118 -20.36 -0.47 -11.10
CA ASN A 118 -19.50 -0.51 -12.29
C ASN A 118 -20.08 -1.44 -13.34
N LYS A 119 -20.24 -0.92 -14.56
CA LYS A 119 -20.74 -1.65 -15.73
C LYS A 119 -19.65 -1.69 -16.78
N ASN A 120 -19.31 -2.90 -17.24
CA ASN A 120 -18.30 -3.11 -18.26
C ASN A 120 -18.92 -3.70 -19.51
N VAL A 121 -18.53 -3.17 -20.67
CA VAL A 121 -18.94 -3.68 -21.99
C VAL A 121 -17.69 -3.84 -22.85
N ILE A 122 -17.60 -4.97 -23.54
CA ILE A 122 -16.49 -5.29 -24.44
C ILE A 122 -17.06 -5.51 -25.84
N GLY A 123 -16.51 -4.81 -26.82
CA GLY A 123 -16.78 -5.01 -28.25
C GLY A 123 -15.61 -5.71 -28.94
N LYS A 124 -15.91 -6.63 -29.83
CA LYS A 124 -14.96 -7.40 -30.67
C LYS A 124 -15.50 -7.52 -32.09
N ASN A 125 -14.66 -8.02 -33.02
CA ASN A 125 -15.04 -8.29 -34.41
C ASN A 125 -15.60 -7.04 -35.11
N PHE A 126 -14.82 -5.95 -35.10
CA PHE A 126 -15.20 -4.69 -35.70
C PHE A 126 -15.16 -4.77 -37.23
N THR A 127 -16.18 -4.23 -37.87
CA THR A 127 -16.23 -4.11 -39.34
C THR A 127 -15.55 -2.83 -39.84
N MET A 128 -15.46 -1.80 -38.98
CA MET A 128 -14.78 -0.53 -39.26
C MET A 128 -13.92 -0.12 -38.04
N PHE A 129 -12.65 0.17 -38.28
CA PHE A 129 -11.68 0.50 -37.22
C PHE A 129 -11.48 2.00 -37.01
N GLU A 130 -11.96 2.84 -37.95
CA GLU A 130 -11.77 4.29 -37.95
C GLU A 130 -12.47 4.98 -36.77
N PHE A 131 -13.55 4.38 -36.28
CA PHE A 131 -14.27 4.92 -35.11
C PHE A 131 -13.56 4.69 -33.78
N ARG A 132 -12.56 3.76 -33.73
CA ARG A 132 -11.71 3.48 -32.57
C ARG A 132 -12.53 3.40 -31.26
N GLU A 133 -12.17 4.21 -30.25
CA GLU A 133 -12.83 4.26 -28.93
C GLU A 133 -14.30 4.69 -28.94
N ASN A 134 -14.80 5.20 -30.05
CA ASN A 134 -16.20 5.58 -30.24
C ASN A 134 -17.01 4.58 -31.07
N GLY A 135 -16.38 3.47 -31.48
CA GLY A 135 -16.91 2.52 -32.44
C GLY A 135 -17.73 1.37 -31.88
N MET A 136 -18.20 1.36 -30.62
CA MET A 136 -18.91 0.23 -30.01
C MET A 136 -20.09 -0.28 -30.87
N HIS A 137 -20.78 0.57 -31.59
CA HIS A 137 -21.89 0.25 -32.48
C HIS A 137 -21.46 -0.51 -33.76
N MET A 138 -20.16 -0.56 -34.05
CA MET A 138 -19.59 -1.30 -35.19
C MET A 138 -19.02 -2.68 -34.77
N ALA A 139 -19.12 -3.04 -33.49
CA ALA A 139 -18.71 -4.35 -33.01
C ALA A 139 -19.65 -5.44 -33.49
N GLY A 140 -19.10 -6.49 -34.07
CA GLY A 140 -19.87 -7.71 -34.42
C GLY A 140 -20.31 -8.47 -33.19
N ASP A 141 -19.47 -8.49 -32.14
CA ASP A 141 -19.76 -9.12 -30.86
C ASP A 141 -19.70 -8.08 -29.73
N VAL A 142 -20.78 -7.99 -28.96
CA VAL A 142 -20.84 -7.15 -27.75
C VAL A 142 -21.07 -8.02 -26.53
N ILE A 143 -20.12 -7.99 -25.61
CA ILE A 143 -20.13 -8.77 -24.36
C ILE A 143 -20.36 -7.82 -23.20
N THR A 144 -21.41 -8.04 -22.43
CA THR A 144 -21.71 -7.32 -21.20
C THR A 144 -21.32 -8.19 -20.01
N SER A 145 -20.48 -7.66 -19.12
CA SER A 145 -20.20 -8.33 -17.85
C SER A 145 -21.31 -8.06 -16.84
N GLN A 146 -21.49 -8.96 -15.88
CA GLN A 146 -22.38 -8.70 -14.75
C GLN A 146 -21.94 -7.41 -14.03
N PRO A 147 -22.85 -6.47 -13.75
CA PRO A 147 -22.50 -5.25 -13.02
C PRO A 147 -21.93 -5.55 -11.64
N ILE A 148 -20.87 -4.84 -11.27
CA ILE A 148 -20.31 -4.93 -9.92
C ILE A 148 -21.01 -3.86 -9.08
N GLN A 149 -21.77 -4.29 -8.08
CA GLN A 149 -22.48 -3.41 -7.16
C GLN A 149 -21.98 -3.63 -5.74
N LYS A 150 -21.66 -2.53 -5.03
CA LYS A 150 -21.17 -2.54 -3.66
C LYS A 150 -21.83 -1.41 -2.88
N ASP A 151 -22.86 -1.73 -2.12
CA ASP A 151 -23.60 -0.75 -1.33
C ASP A 151 -23.49 -1.11 0.15
N TYR A 152 -23.28 -0.12 1.00
CA TYR A 152 -23.30 -0.31 2.44
C TYR A 152 -23.65 0.96 3.20
N GLN A 153 -24.12 0.79 4.42
CA GLN A 153 -24.49 1.85 5.33
C GLN A 153 -23.78 1.68 6.66
N LEU A 154 -23.42 2.80 7.26
CA LEU A 154 -22.80 2.87 8.58
C LEU A 154 -23.56 3.86 9.45
N LEU A 155 -24.07 3.39 10.59
CA LEU A 155 -24.70 4.22 11.60
C LEU A 155 -23.83 4.22 12.86
N SER A 156 -23.47 5.41 13.35
CA SER A 156 -22.54 5.55 14.46
C SER A 156 -23.08 6.47 15.54
N TYR A 157 -22.84 6.12 16.80
CA TYR A 157 -23.09 6.97 17.97
C TYR A 157 -21.78 7.23 18.69
N LEU A 158 -21.58 8.48 19.11
CA LEU A 158 -20.39 8.93 19.83
C LEU A 158 -20.80 9.65 21.12
N GLY A 159 -20.16 9.27 22.22
CA GLY A 159 -20.12 10.04 23.45
C GLY A 159 -18.69 10.35 23.85
N ARG A 160 -18.36 11.61 24.18
CA ARG A 160 -17.03 12.04 24.62
C ARG A 160 -17.15 13.04 25.75
N VAL A 161 -16.26 12.93 26.73
CA VAL A 161 -16.10 13.89 27.82
C VAL A 161 -14.63 14.31 27.90
N ASN A 162 -14.38 15.60 27.95
CA ASN A 162 -13.08 16.20 28.18
C ASN A 162 -13.14 17.05 29.44
N VAL A 163 -12.19 16.84 30.36
CA VAL A 163 -12.06 17.60 31.59
C VAL A 163 -10.65 18.20 31.64
N SER A 164 -10.56 19.48 31.84
CA SER A 164 -9.30 20.17 32.14
C SER A 164 -9.36 20.67 33.57
N LEU A 165 -8.43 20.22 34.42
CA LEU A 165 -8.33 20.60 35.82
C LEU A 165 -7.07 21.41 36.07
N LEU A 166 -7.21 22.57 36.70
CA LEU A 166 -6.13 23.49 37.11
C LEU A 166 -5.21 23.91 35.96
N ASP A 167 -5.69 23.79 34.71
CA ASP A 167 -4.88 23.92 33.48
C ASP A 167 -3.65 22.97 33.41
N LYS A 168 -3.57 21.97 34.29
CA LYS A 168 -2.47 21.01 34.44
C LYS A 168 -2.85 19.61 33.96
N TYR A 169 -4.04 19.12 34.32
CA TYR A 169 -4.46 17.76 34.08
C TYR A 169 -5.58 17.74 33.06
N LEU A 170 -5.34 17.10 31.92
CA LEU A 170 -6.31 16.95 30.82
C LEU A 170 -6.74 15.50 30.77
N ILE A 171 -8.04 15.25 30.93
CA ILE A 171 -8.62 13.90 30.93
C ILE A 171 -9.66 13.84 29.82
N THR A 172 -9.58 12.82 28.97
CA THR A 172 -10.57 12.54 27.94
C THR A 172 -11.05 11.10 28.07
N ALA A 173 -12.35 10.89 27.96
CA ALA A 173 -12.93 9.57 27.79
C ALA A 173 -13.96 9.61 26.65
N SER A 174 -13.99 8.58 25.80
CA SER A 174 -15.00 8.46 24.75
C SER A 174 -15.42 7.02 24.51
N LEU A 175 -16.64 6.85 24.02
CA LEU A 175 -17.18 5.59 23.52
C LEU A 175 -17.83 5.85 22.17
N ARG A 176 -17.46 5.05 21.18
CA ARG A 176 -18.10 5.02 19.87
C ARG A 176 -18.72 3.65 19.62
N ALA A 177 -19.95 3.64 19.15
CA ALA A 177 -20.67 2.45 18.72
C ALA A 177 -20.96 2.60 17.21
N ASP A 178 -20.46 1.66 16.41
CA ASP A 178 -20.59 1.67 14.94
C ASP A 178 -21.36 0.44 14.48
N GLY A 179 -22.44 0.66 13.74
CA GLY A 179 -23.30 -0.38 13.18
C GLY A 179 -23.19 -0.42 11.66
N SER A 180 -22.57 -1.47 11.11
CA SER A 180 -22.35 -1.63 9.68
C SER A 180 -23.28 -2.64 9.03
N SER A 181 -23.83 -2.30 7.86
CA SER A 181 -24.65 -3.23 7.06
C SER A 181 -23.86 -4.35 6.40
N LYS A 182 -22.51 -4.26 6.38
CA LYS A 182 -21.64 -5.31 5.84
C LYS A 182 -21.68 -6.60 6.68
N PHE A 183 -21.99 -6.50 7.97
CA PHE A 183 -22.08 -7.63 8.88
C PHE A 183 -23.51 -8.12 9.08
N ALA A 184 -23.65 -9.39 9.41
CA ALA A 184 -24.94 -9.99 9.75
C ALA A 184 -25.56 -9.33 11.00
N LYS A 185 -26.89 -9.42 11.15
CA LYS A 185 -27.68 -8.70 12.17
C LYS A 185 -27.08 -8.75 13.57
N ASN A 186 -26.57 -9.90 13.99
CA ASN A 186 -26.07 -10.11 15.35
C ASN A 186 -24.65 -9.55 15.58
N ASN A 187 -23.90 -9.25 14.50
CA ASN A 187 -22.49 -8.82 14.54
C ASN A 187 -22.28 -7.40 13.96
N ARG A 188 -23.37 -6.67 13.68
CA ARG A 188 -23.32 -5.33 13.08
C ARG A 188 -22.60 -4.31 13.94
N TRP A 189 -22.79 -4.37 15.26
CA TRP A 189 -22.34 -3.34 16.18
C TRP A 189 -20.96 -3.65 16.74
N GLY A 190 -20.03 -2.70 16.53
CA GLY A 190 -18.72 -2.64 17.17
C GLY A 190 -18.70 -1.52 18.23
N TYR A 191 -18.03 -1.76 19.37
CA TYR A 191 -17.90 -0.80 20.46
C TYR A 191 -16.43 -0.47 20.67
N PHE A 192 -16.11 0.83 20.63
CA PHE A 192 -14.73 1.33 20.59
C PHE A 192 -14.53 2.38 21.68
N PRO A 193 -14.17 1.96 22.90
CA PRO A 193 -13.82 2.87 23.99
C PRO A 193 -12.44 3.47 23.79
N SER A 194 -12.25 4.71 24.29
CA SER A 194 -10.92 5.30 24.45
C SER A 194 -10.85 6.21 25.68
N ALA A 195 -9.65 6.31 26.24
CA ALA A 195 -9.35 7.19 27.34
C ALA A 195 -7.94 7.77 27.19
N SER A 196 -7.75 8.99 27.62
CA SER A 196 -6.43 9.62 27.71
C SER A 196 -6.30 10.54 28.90
N ILE A 197 -5.08 10.62 29.41
CA ILE A 197 -4.68 11.59 30.42
C ILE A 197 -3.42 12.31 29.95
N ALA A 198 -3.37 13.62 30.13
CA ALA A 198 -2.16 14.38 29.88
C ALA A 198 -1.88 15.31 31.08
N TRP A 199 -0.60 15.38 31.43
CA TRP A 199 -0.07 16.21 32.50
C TRP A 199 0.85 17.28 31.93
N ARG A 200 0.46 18.54 32.11
CA ARG A 200 1.23 19.71 31.73
C ARG A 200 2.20 20.05 32.86
N MET A 201 3.34 19.40 32.86
CA MET A 201 4.34 19.48 33.93
C MET A 201 4.91 20.89 34.05
N GLU A 202 4.98 21.63 32.94
CA GLU A 202 5.47 23.05 32.93
C GLU A 202 4.57 23.98 33.75
N GLN A 203 3.36 23.57 34.10
CA GLN A 203 2.46 24.38 34.96
C GLN A 203 2.62 24.08 36.45
N GLU A 204 3.47 23.12 36.83
CA GLU A 204 3.72 22.79 38.23
C GLU A 204 4.67 23.79 38.86
N GLU A 205 4.49 24.05 40.16
CA GLU A 205 5.28 25.05 40.89
C GLU A 205 6.79 24.78 40.82
N PHE A 206 7.22 23.50 40.78
CA PHE A 206 8.63 23.13 40.71
C PHE A 206 9.28 23.35 39.31
N LEU A 207 8.49 23.58 38.24
CA LEU A 207 8.99 23.88 36.89
C LEU A 207 8.63 25.29 36.39
N LYS A 208 7.73 25.99 37.08
CA LYS A 208 7.17 27.27 36.65
C LYS A 208 8.20 28.35 36.43
N ASP A 209 9.25 28.35 37.23
CA ASP A 209 10.33 29.35 37.18
C ASP A 209 11.48 28.98 36.24
N VAL A 210 11.37 27.83 35.53
CA VAL A 210 12.39 27.39 34.57
C VAL A 210 12.21 28.13 33.26
N SER A 211 12.90 29.23 33.07
CA SER A 211 12.72 30.21 31.99
C SER A 211 12.96 29.63 30.57
N TRP A 212 13.78 28.61 30.44
CA TRP A 212 14.07 27.98 29.16
C TRP A 212 13.05 26.87 28.78
N LEU A 213 12.19 26.42 29.71
CA LEU A 213 11.19 25.39 29.52
C LEU A 213 9.81 26.04 29.27
N ASN A 214 9.28 25.92 28.06
CA ASN A 214 7.99 26.51 27.69
C ASN A 214 6.86 25.49 27.68
N GLN A 215 7.20 24.22 27.39
CA GLN A 215 6.25 23.12 27.36
C GLN A 215 6.95 21.84 27.81
N LEU A 216 6.30 21.11 28.70
CA LEU A 216 6.66 19.75 29.05
C LEU A 216 5.39 19.01 29.43
N LYS A 217 4.85 18.24 28.47
CA LYS A 217 3.57 17.55 28.65
C LYS A 217 3.74 16.06 28.46
N LEU A 218 3.44 15.31 29.51
CA LEU A 218 3.39 13.85 29.47
C LEU A 218 1.97 13.41 29.12
N ARG A 219 1.84 12.46 28.18
CA ARG A 219 0.57 11.92 27.71
C ARG A 219 0.55 10.40 27.85
N PHE A 220 -0.59 9.87 28.25
CA PHE A 220 -0.92 8.46 28.15
C PHE A 220 -2.29 8.32 27.52
N SER A 221 -2.43 7.40 26.57
CA SER A 221 -3.71 7.09 25.97
C SER A 221 -3.86 5.59 25.73
N TYR A 222 -5.10 5.14 25.84
CA TYR A 222 -5.54 3.82 25.43
C TYR A 222 -6.80 3.96 24.59
N GLY A 223 -6.92 3.19 23.50
CA GLY A 223 -8.10 3.23 22.66
C GLY A 223 -8.26 1.95 21.84
N ALA A 224 -9.52 1.70 21.49
CA ALA A 224 -9.88 0.65 20.56
C ALA A 224 -10.47 1.27 19.28
N THR A 225 -10.17 0.68 18.13
CA THR A 225 -10.73 1.02 16.82
C THR A 225 -11.19 -0.24 16.10
N GLY A 226 -12.20 -0.12 15.24
CA GLY A 226 -12.70 -1.21 14.42
C GLY A 226 -12.35 -1.05 12.95
N ASN A 227 -12.22 -2.18 12.26
CA ASN A 227 -12.11 -2.24 10.82
C ASN A 227 -13.20 -3.15 10.24
N GLN A 228 -13.82 -2.71 9.13
CA GLN A 228 -14.86 -3.42 8.39
C GLN A 228 -14.47 -3.69 6.94
N SER A 229 -13.18 -3.86 6.66
CA SER A 229 -12.63 -4.01 5.31
C SER A 229 -12.94 -5.37 4.69
N ILE A 230 -14.23 -5.69 4.55
CA ILE A 230 -14.79 -6.74 3.70
C ILE A 230 -15.67 -6.11 2.64
N ASP A 231 -15.85 -6.79 1.53
CA ASP A 231 -16.83 -6.37 0.52
C ASP A 231 -18.26 -6.48 1.09
N PRO A 232 -19.16 -5.56 0.72
CA PRO A 232 -20.58 -5.72 1.02
C PRO A 232 -21.10 -7.07 0.52
N TYR A 233 -22.10 -7.60 1.19
CA TYR A 233 -22.77 -8.87 0.89
C TYR A 233 -21.93 -10.14 1.15
N THR A 234 -20.67 -10.05 1.59
CA THR A 234 -19.83 -11.22 1.93
C THR A 234 -20.48 -12.16 2.98
N THR A 235 -21.33 -11.61 3.85
CA THR A 235 -22.07 -12.37 4.86
C THR A 235 -23.33 -13.05 4.34
N PHE A 236 -23.67 -12.87 3.05
CA PHE A 236 -24.83 -13.44 2.39
C PHE A 236 -24.40 -14.39 1.26
N SER A 237 -25.20 -15.40 0.97
CA SER A 237 -25.04 -16.22 -0.23
C SER A 237 -25.48 -15.42 -1.45
N MET A 238 -24.58 -15.20 -2.38
CA MET A 238 -24.86 -14.50 -3.63
C MET A 238 -25.05 -15.48 -4.77
N TYR A 239 -25.93 -15.14 -5.69
CA TYR A 239 -26.17 -15.90 -6.92
C TYR A 239 -25.65 -15.12 -8.12
N GLY A 240 -25.01 -15.81 -9.03
CA GLY A 240 -24.52 -15.25 -10.28
C GLY A 240 -24.57 -16.28 -11.40
N GLN A 241 -24.27 -15.85 -12.62
CA GLN A 241 -24.11 -16.77 -13.74
C GLN A 241 -22.91 -17.68 -13.49
N GLY A 242 -23.08 -18.98 -13.68
CA GLY A 242 -21.99 -19.92 -13.71
C GLY A 242 -20.98 -19.54 -14.82
N SER A 243 -19.68 -19.75 -14.58
CA SER A 243 -18.68 -19.64 -15.64
C SER A 243 -19.03 -20.60 -16.77
N GLY A 244 -18.79 -20.24 -18.03
CA GLY A 244 -19.29 -20.79 -19.28
C GLY A 244 -19.41 -22.31 -19.45
N GLU A 245 -18.95 -23.11 -18.51
CA GLU A 245 -19.09 -24.59 -18.50
C GLU A 245 -20.30 -25.06 -17.67
N ILE A 246 -20.86 -24.22 -16.79
CA ILE A 246 -22.03 -24.55 -15.98
C ILE A 246 -23.28 -24.11 -16.74
N SER A 247 -23.72 -24.95 -17.63
CA SER A 247 -24.94 -24.76 -18.40
C SER A 247 -25.79 -26.02 -18.33
N TYR A 248 -27.10 -25.88 -18.51
CA TYR A 248 -28.01 -27.01 -18.69
C TYR A 248 -28.69 -26.91 -20.05
N ALA A 249 -29.07 -28.05 -20.61
CA ALA A 249 -29.88 -28.10 -21.83
C ALA A 249 -31.36 -27.90 -21.45
N ASP A 250 -32.03 -26.95 -22.11
CA ASP A 250 -33.44 -26.62 -21.85
C ASP A 250 -34.45 -27.61 -22.46
N GLY A 251 -33.99 -28.76 -22.93
CA GLY A 251 -34.80 -29.76 -23.61
C GLY A 251 -35.04 -29.47 -25.10
N THR A 252 -34.70 -28.31 -25.60
CA THR A 252 -34.76 -27.91 -27.00
C THR A 252 -33.40 -28.01 -27.72
N GLY A 253 -32.36 -28.43 -26.99
CA GLY A 253 -30.99 -28.51 -27.46
C GLY A 253 -30.17 -27.23 -27.27
N ASN A 254 -30.76 -26.17 -26.74
CA ASN A 254 -30.05 -24.95 -26.41
C ASN A 254 -29.37 -25.05 -25.04
N LYS A 255 -28.17 -24.50 -24.94
CA LYS A 255 -27.46 -24.36 -23.66
C LYS A 255 -27.91 -23.09 -22.96
N THR A 256 -28.47 -23.23 -21.76
CA THR A 256 -28.85 -22.12 -20.90
C THR A 256 -27.87 -22.01 -19.75
N THR A 257 -27.35 -20.81 -19.48
CA THR A 257 -26.41 -20.55 -18.37
C THR A 257 -27.11 -20.75 -17.03
N ALA A 258 -26.53 -21.60 -16.19
CA ALA A 258 -27.09 -21.86 -14.86
C ALA A 258 -26.81 -20.67 -13.89
N MET A 259 -27.76 -20.41 -13.00
CA MET A 259 -27.54 -19.58 -11.83
C MET A 259 -26.95 -20.44 -10.71
N VAL A 260 -25.80 -20.04 -10.21
CA VAL A 260 -25.07 -20.76 -9.17
C VAL A 260 -24.76 -19.85 -7.98
N VAL A 261 -24.55 -20.44 -6.81
CA VAL A 261 -24.02 -19.71 -5.66
C VAL A 261 -22.55 -19.36 -5.95
N THR A 262 -22.20 -18.09 -5.86
CA THR A 262 -20.87 -17.59 -6.26
C THR A 262 -19.90 -17.43 -5.10
N ASN A 263 -20.39 -17.45 -3.85
CA ASN A 263 -19.56 -17.33 -2.65
C ASN A 263 -20.08 -18.20 -1.51
N LEU A 264 -19.18 -18.70 -0.68
CA LEU A 264 -19.52 -19.29 0.60
C LEU A 264 -19.72 -18.16 1.61
N SER A 265 -20.97 -17.93 2.02
CA SER A 265 -21.31 -16.89 2.99
C SER A 265 -20.82 -17.24 4.40
N ASN A 266 -20.42 -16.21 5.16
CA ASN A 266 -20.08 -16.37 6.57
C ASN A 266 -20.81 -15.32 7.41
N SER A 267 -21.94 -15.72 8.02
CA SER A 267 -22.75 -14.84 8.87
C SER A 267 -22.14 -14.58 10.25
N SER A 268 -21.06 -15.27 10.62
CA SER A 268 -20.36 -15.08 11.90
C SER A 268 -19.35 -13.92 11.85
N LEU A 269 -19.07 -13.38 10.66
CA LEU A 269 -18.14 -12.27 10.51
C LEU A 269 -18.52 -11.07 11.38
N LYS A 270 -17.51 -10.54 12.05
CA LYS A 270 -17.59 -9.38 12.95
C LYS A 270 -16.46 -8.38 12.69
N TRP A 271 -16.49 -7.27 13.39
CA TRP A 271 -15.46 -6.24 13.34
C TRP A 271 -14.09 -6.79 13.73
N GLU A 272 -13.08 -6.52 12.91
CA GLU A 272 -11.68 -6.60 13.28
C GLU A 272 -11.41 -5.48 14.29
N LYS A 273 -10.69 -5.77 15.37
CA LYS A 273 -10.46 -4.83 16.46
C LYS A 273 -8.98 -4.58 16.70
N THR A 274 -8.59 -3.30 16.69
CA THR A 274 -7.25 -2.85 17.09
C THR A 274 -7.35 -2.14 18.43
N SER A 275 -6.65 -2.64 19.43
CA SER A 275 -6.43 -1.97 20.72
C SER A 275 -5.03 -1.40 20.75
N SER A 276 -4.89 -0.15 21.18
CA SER A 276 -3.60 0.53 21.23
C SER A 276 -3.42 1.30 22.53
N TRP A 277 -2.19 1.34 23.03
CA TRP A 277 -1.77 2.31 24.02
C TRP A 277 -0.60 3.14 23.47
N ASN A 278 -0.49 4.37 23.97
CA ASN A 278 0.57 5.29 23.60
C ASN A 278 0.99 6.08 24.84
N VAL A 279 2.31 6.24 25.02
CA VAL A 279 2.93 7.18 25.96
C VAL A 279 3.66 8.21 25.13
N GLY A 280 3.35 9.48 25.34
CA GLY A 280 3.94 10.60 24.59
C GLY A 280 4.50 11.68 25.50
N LEU A 281 5.59 12.28 25.08
CA LEU A 281 6.20 13.46 25.71
C LEU A 281 6.28 14.59 24.68
N ASP A 282 5.60 15.70 24.95
CA ASP A 282 5.72 16.93 24.16
C ASP A 282 6.60 17.93 24.93
N PHE A 283 7.58 18.52 24.26
CA PHE A 283 8.48 19.51 24.85
C PHE A 283 8.65 20.74 23.97
N GLY A 284 8.85 21.90 24.62
CA GLY A 284 9.14 23.16 23.97
C GLY A 284 10.14 23.93 24.82
N LEU A 285 11.27 24.31 24.24
CA LEU A 285 12.41 24.88 24.92
C LEU A 285 12.83 26.22 24.27
N PHE A 286 13.44 27.11 25.05
CA PHE A 286 14.02 28.34 24.57
C PHE A 286 13.02 29.24 23.81
N ASN A 287 11.88 29.54 24.44
CA ASN A 287 10.76 30.26 23.84
C ASN A 287 10.22 29.51 22.60
N SER A 288 10.09 28.17 22.71
CA SER A 288 9.64 27.28 21.65
C SER A 288 10.50 27.32 20.39
N ARG A 289 11.74 27.81 20.48
CA ARG A 289 12.70 27.72 19.37
C ARG A 289 13.10 26.26 19.07
N LEU A 290 13.06 25.40 20.07
CA LEU A 290 13.23 23.98 19.95
C LEU A 290 11.99 23.31 20.52
N SER A 291 11.28 22.54 19.70
CA SER A 291 10.11 21.77 20.14
C SER A 291 10.09 20.39 19.49
N GLY A 292 9.49 19.45 20.16
CA GLY A 292 9.42 18.08 19.64
C GLY A 292 8.44 17.20 20.38
N THR A 293 8.28 16.01 19.86
CA THR A 293 7.46 14.95 20.46
C THR A 293 8.20 13.64 20.43
N LEU A 294 8.05 12.85 21.47
CA LEU A 294 8.48 11.47 21.56
C LEU A 294 7.26 10.61 21.90
N ASP A 295 6.94 9.67 21.05
CA ASP A 295 5.83 8.73 21.25
C ASP A 295 6.32 7.28 21.24
N ILE A 296 5.86 6.50 22.21
CA ILE A 296 6.10 5.06 22.32
C ILE A 296 4.74 4.39 22.33
N TYR A 297 4.54 3.43 21.44
CA TYR A 297 3.23 2.80 21.30
C TYR A 297 3.30 1.29 21.08
N GLN A 298 2.18 0.65 21.39
CA GLN A 298 1.89 -0.71 20.95
C GLN A 298 0.44 -0.80 20.50
N LYS A 299 0.23 -1.48 19.37
CA LYS A 299 -1.08 -1.77 18.79
C LYS A 299 -1.22 -3.28 18.62
N LYS A 300 -2.32 -3.83 19.09
CA LYS A 300 -2.67 -5.24 18.87
C LYS A 300 -3.98 -5.32 18.09
N THR A 301 -3.91 -5.89 16.89
CA THR A 301 -5.08 -6.17 16.06
C THR A 301 -5.46 -7.63 16.24
N THR A 302 -6.72 -7.90 16.50
CA THR A 302 -7.32 -9.23 16.69
C THR A 302 -8.51 -9.40 15.78
N ASP A 303 -8.92 -10.66 15.59
CA ASP A 303 -10.06 -10.98 14.72
C ASP A 303 -9.86 -10.44 13.29
N LEU A 304 -8.63 -10.60 12.73
CA LEU A 304 -8.30 -10.13 11.38
C LEU A 304 -9.29 -10.69 10.36
N LEU A 305 -9.75 -9.84 9.45
CA LEU A 305 -10.65 -10.21 8.36
C LEU A 305 -9.84 -10.80 7.20
N ILE A 306 -9.58 -12.09 7.25
CA ILE A 306 -8.70 -12.80 6.30
C ILE A 306 -9.54 -13.67 5.36
N SER A 307 -9.26 -13.60 4.04
CA SER A 307 -9.77 -14.55 3.05
C SER A 307 -8.94 -15.83 3.13
N ARG A 308 -9.58 -16.95 3.40
CA ARG A 308 -8.96 -18.27 3.52
C ARG A 308 -9.33 -19.13 2.31
N ASN A 309 -8.32 -19.73 1.68
CA ASN A 309 -8.54 -20.73 0.63
C ASN A 309 -9.20 -21.98 1.21
N LEU A 310 -10.07 -22.57 0.43
CA LEU A 310 -10.81 -23.76 0.81
C LEU A 310 -10.37 -24.97 -0.04
N PRO A 311 -10.46 -26.19 0.51
CA PRO A 311 -10.28 -27.38 -0.31
C PRO A 311 -11.30 -27.42 -1.46
N GLY A 312 -10.92 -27.94 -2.62
CA GLY A 312 -11.80 -28.02 -3.80
C GLY A 312 -13.13 -28.77 -3.55
N SER A 313 -13.15 -29.68 -2.56
CA SER A 313 -14.37 -30.36 -2.10
C SER A 313 -15.42 -29.45 -1.48
N ALA A 314 -15.05 -28.25 -1.06
CA ALA A 314 -15.98 -27.25 -0.53
C ALA A 314 -16.85 -26.58 -1.62
N GLY A 315 -16.49 -26.74 -2.90
CA GLY A 315 -17.18 -26.10 -4.04
C GLY A 315 -16.91 -24.60 -4.19
N PHE A 316 -16.08 -24.02 -3.34
CA PHE A 316 -15.68 -22.61 -3.36
C PHE A 316 -14.18 -22.49 -3.19
N SER A 317 -13.57 -21.49 -3.82
CA SER A 317 -12.12 -21.24 -3.73
C SER A 317 -11.69 -20.65 -2.40
N SER A 318 -12.51 -19.78 -1.81
CA SER A 318 -12.18 -19.09 -0.54
C SER A 318 -13.42 -18.56 0.16
N THR A 319 -13.27 -18.24 1.46
CA THR A 319 -14.23 -17.45 2.23
C THR A 319 -13.52 -16.64 3.30
N TYR A 320 -14.20 -15.62 3.86
CA TYR A 320 -13.65 -14.76 4.93
C TYR A 320 -13.89 -15.35 6.31
N TYR A 321 -12.90 -15.20 7.18
CA TYR A 321 -12.96 -15.50 8.61
C TYR A 321 -12.39 -14.35 9.43
N ASN A 322 -12.86 -14.24 10.69
CA ASN A 322 -12.16 -13.46 11.70
C ASN A 322 -11.16 -14.37 12.41
N GLN A 323 -9.89 -14.30 12.01
CA GLN A 323 -8.86 -15.13 12.64
C GLN A 323 -7.49 -14.45 12.60
N GLY A 324 -6.62 -14.88 13.51
CA GLY A 324 -5.28 -14.35 13.60
C GLY A 324 -5.18 -13.02 14.36
N SER A 325 -3.98 -12.66 14.68
CA SER A 325 -3.64 -11.40 15.36
C SER A 325 -2.27 -10.87 14.95
N LEU A 326 -2.17 -9.53 14.92
CA LEU A 326 -0.97 -8.80 14.57
C LEU A 326 -0.60 -7.85 15.70
N ASN A 327 0.67 -7.79 16.05
CA ASN A 327 1.22 -6.86 17.03
C ASN A 327 2.17 -5.87 16.35
N ASN A 328 1.98 -4.57 16.65
CA ASN A 328 2.84 -3.49 16.19
C ASN A 328 3.34 -2.72 17.40
N LYS A 329 4.63 -2.53 17.52
CA LYS A 329 5.25 -1.69 18.54
C LYS A 329 6.26 -0.75 17.92
N GLY A 330 6.30 0.48 18.40
CA GLY A 330 7.18 1.46 17.78
C GLY A 330 7.51 2.64 18.66
N VAL A 331 8.47 3.40 18.15
CA VAL A 331 8.93 4.69 18.70
C VAL A 331 8.94 5.70 17.58
N GLU A 332 8.34 6.85 17.82
CA GLU A 332 8.34 7.97 16.90
C GLU A 332 8.92 9.21 17.60
N PHE A 333 9.84 9.89 16.94
CA PHE A 333 10.42 11.14 17.42
C PHE A 333 10.29 12.20 16.35
N SER A 334 9.85 13.39 16.74
CA SER A 334 9.84 14.57 15.88
C SER A 334 10.50 15.76 16.57
N LEU A 335 11.20 16.57 15.78
CA LEU A 335 11.92 17.75 16.24
C LEU A 335 11.69 18.92 15.29
N ASN A 336 11.41 20.10 15.84
CA ASN A 336 11.34 21.36 15.12
C ASN A 336 12.28 22.35 15.79
N ALA A 337 13.16 22.96 15.01
CA ALA A 337 14.12 23.92 15.49
C ALA A 337 14.11 25.22 14.66
N GLN A 338 13.93 26.35 15.32
CA GLN A 338 14.17 27.68 14.76
C GLN A 338 15.62 28.06 15.07
N VAL A 339 16.54 27.67 14.18
CA VAL A 339 17.99 27.79 14.40
C VAL A 339 18.41 29.25 14.41
N ILE A 340 17.93 30.02 13.42
CA ILE A 340 18.13 31.46 13.31
C ILE A 340 16.76 32.13 13.20
N ASP A 341 16.53 33.14 14.01
CA ASP A 341 15.37 34.00 13.95
C ASP A 341 15.80 35.46 14.16
N SER A 342 16.13 36.11 13.07
CA SER A 342 16.50 37.54 13.06
C SER A 342 15.64 38.28 12.03
N SER A 343 15.69 39.58 12.02
CA SER A 343 14.96 40.44 11.09
C SER A 343 15.30 40.16 9.62
N SER A 344 16.52 39.73 9.34
CA SER A 344 17.01 39.51 7.97
C SER A 344 17.15 38.04 7.61
N TRP A 345 17.48 37.17 8.56
CA TRP A 345 17.71 35.76 8.36
C TRP A 345 16.79 34.93 9.25
N LYS A 346 16.17 33.95 8.64
CA LYS A 346 15.42 32.91 9.36
C LYS A 346 15.87 31.55 8.85
N TRP A 347 16.16 30.66 9.77
CA TRP A 347 16.49 29.27 9.42
C TRP A 347 15.73 28.32 10.34
N SER A 348 14.87 27.50 9.76
CA SER A 348 14.14 26.46 10.45
C SER A 348 14.52 25.08 9.90
N VAL A 349 14.58 24.11 10.81
CA VAL A 349 14.80 22.70 10.49
C VAL A 349 13.73 21.91 11.22
N SER A 350 13.11 20.97 10.53
CA SER A 350 12.22 19.98 11.14
C SER A 350 12.62 18.59 10.69
N GLY A 351 12.48 17.61 11.57
CA GLY A 351 12.80 16.22 11.26
C GLY A 351 11.95 15.26 12.07
N ASN A 352 11.79 14.05 11.53
CA ASN A 352 11.15 12.95 12.22
C ASN A 352 11.89 11.64 11.92
N ILE A 353 11.79 10.71 12.85
CA ILE A 353 12.23 9.33 12.68
C ILE A 353 11.20 8.41 13.35
N GLY A 354 10.86 7.32 12.67
CA GLY A 354 9.92 6.32 13.16
C GLY A 354 10.50 4.92 13.02
N VAL A 355 10.48 4.17 14.11
CA VAL A 355 10.79 2.74 14.15
C VAL A 355 9.51 2.00 14.44
N ASN A 356 9.12 1.06 13.59
CA ASN A 356 7.97 0.18 13.82
C ASN A 356 8.38 -1.27 13.62
N ARG A 357 7.98 -2.14 14.54
CA ARG A 357 8.18 -3.59 14.44
C ARG A 357 6.82 -4.26 14.41
N ASN A 358 6.57 -4.95 13.31
CA ASN A 358 5.35 -5.72 13.08
C ASN A 358 5.64 -7.18 13.35
N GLU A 359 4.72 -7.88 14.00
CA GLU A 359 4.82 -9.30 14.32
C GLU A 359 3.45 -9.94 14.18
N ILE A 360 3.37 -11.04 13.46
CA ILE A 360 2.19 -11.89 13.41
C ILE A 360 2.18 -12.70 14.70
N SER A 361 1.29 -12.36 15.64
CA SER A 361 1.22 -13.06 16.91
C SER A 361 0.55 -14.43 16.81
N ASP A 362 -0.42 -14.54 15.88
CA ASP A 362 -1.18 -15.76 15.63
C ASP A 362 -1.83 -15.71 14.25
N LEU A 363 -1.82 -16.81 13.52
CA LEU A 363 -2.50 -16.96 12.24
C LEU A 363 -3.90 -17.58 12.36
N GLY A 364 -4.22 -18.18 13.50
CA GLY A 364 -5.48 -18.88 13.73
C GLY A 364 -5.64 -20.14 12.88
N LEU A 365 -4.54 -20.72 12.40
CA LEU A 365 -4.52 -21.83 11.46
C LEU A 365 -4.15 -23.13 12.19
N LEU A 366 -4.67 -24.26 11.69
CA LEU A 366 -4.24 -25.59 12.10
C LEU A 366 -3.06 -26.04 11.22
N PRO A 367 -2.13 -26.87 11.74
CA PRO A 367 -0.98 -27.35 10.98
C PRO A 367 -1.33 -28.06 9.66
N ALA A 368 -2.52 -28.63 9.55
CA ALA A 368 -3.01 -29.32 8.35
C ALA A 368 -3.46 -28.39 7.21
N ASP A 369 -3.57 -27.08 7.47
CA ASP A 369 -4.20 -26.17 6.53
C ASP A 369 -3.23 -25.56 5.51
N PHE A 370 -1.89 -25.58 5.76
CA PHE A 370 -0.94 -24.77 4.96
C PHE A 370 0.47 -25.34 4.92
N GLY A 371 1.29 -24.78 3.99
CA GLY A 371 2.72 -25.08 3.92
C GLY A 371 3.43 -24.72 5.20
N CYS A 372 4.34 -25.58 5.62
CA CYS A 372 5.14 -25.39 6.82
C CYS A 372 6.58 -25.11 6.45
N LEU A 373 7.20 -24.14 7.12
CA LEU A 373 8.65 -23.99 7.13
C LEU A 373 9.17 -24.73 8.37
N GLY A 374 9.61 -25.98 8.20
CA GLY A 374 9.91 -26.88 9.31
C GLY A 374 8.65 -27.16 10.15
N GLU A 375 8.71 -26.87 11.46
CA GLU A 375 7.57 -27.03 12.39
C GLU A 375 6.64 -25.81 12.44
N ARG A 376 6.96 -24.72 11.71
CA ARG A 376 6.18 -23.47 11.74
C ARG A 376 5.02 -23.54 10.77
N VAL A 377 3.84 -23.17 11.25
CA VAL A 377 2.65 -23.00 10.41
C VAL A 377 2.71 -21.64 9.71
N GLY A 378 2.61 -21.66 8.38
CA GLY A 378 2.68 -20.46 7.55
C GLY A 378 1.55 -20.35 6.54
N TYR A 379 1.26 -19.13 6.14
CA TYR A 379 0.35 -18.79 5.05
C TYR A 379 1.17 -18.24 3.89
N TYR A 380 0.96 -18.78 2.70
CA TYR A 380 1.60 -18.26 1.49
C TYR A 380 0.87 -17.02 0.98
N GLY A 381 1.63 -16.02 0.55
CA GLY A 381 1.11 -14.86 -0.14
C GLY A 381 0.48 -15.19 -1.49
N ASN A 382 -0.07 -14.18 -2.16
CA ASN A 382 -0.60 -14.36 -3.51
C ASN A 382 0.53 -14.60 -4.54
N SER A 383 0.21 -15.31 -5.63
CA SER A 383 1.14 -15.53 -6.72
C SER A 383 1.64 -14.21 -7.33
N LEU A 384 2.92 -14.16 -7.67
CA LEU A 384 3.54 -13.06 -8.42
C LEU A 384 3.30 -13.13 -9.94
N GLY A 385 2.41 -14.03 -10.38
CA GLY A 385 2.08 -14.31 -11.77
C GLY A 385 2.59 -15.67 -12.22
N ASP A 386 2.26 -16.06 -13.45
CA ASP A 386 2.47 -17.42 -14.02
C ASP A 386 3.92 -17.87 -14.04
N HIS A 387 4.87 -16.94 -13.90
CA HIS A 387 6.30 -17.22 -14.04
C HIS A 387 7.08 -17.28 -12.72
N PHE A 388 6.43 -17.02 -11.55
CA PHE A 388 7.14 -16.98 -10.26
C PHE A 388 6.45 -17.78 -9.16
N GLY A 389 5.16 -18.06 -9.29
CA GLY A 389 4.44 -18.65 -8.18
C GLY A 389 4.39 -17.70 -6.97
N VAL A 390 4.45 -18.26 -5.78
CA VAL A 390 4.40 -17.53 -4.51
C VAL A 390 5.79 -17.10 -4.07
N GLY A 391 5.97 -15.82 -3.79
CA GLY A 391 7.24 -15.24 -3.31
C GLY A 391 7.21 -14.71 -1.89
N HIS A 392 6.11 -14.91 -1.14
CA HIS A 392 5.95 -14.41 0.22
C HIS A 392 5.44 -15.48 1.17
N ILE A 393 5.85 -15.37 2.44
CA ILE A 393 5.36 -16.21 3.52
C ILE A 393 4.97 -15.34 4.73
N PHE A 394 3.93 -15.78 5.43
CA PHE A 394 3.42 -15.18 6.67
C PHE A 394 3.52 -16.26 7.75
N LEU A 395 4.37 -16.07 8.73
CA LEU A 395 4.65 -17.00 9.82
C LEU A 395 4.31 -16.38 11.16
N ALA A 396 3.75 -17.15 12.06
CA ALA A 396 3.58 -16.71 13.45
C ALA A 396 4.96 -16.49 14.12
N GLY A 397 5.08 -15.37 14.84
CA GLY A 397 6.33 -14.91 15.46
C GLY A 397 7.24 -14.09 14.55
N GLU A 398 6.87 -13.90 13.26
CA GLU A 398 7.67 -13.17 12.29
C GLU A 398 6.96 -11.90 11.79
N ALA A 399 7.71 -11.05 11.08
CA ALA A 399 7.16 -9.91 10.39
C ALA A 399 6.26 -10.33 9.21
N PRO A 400 5.19 -9.58 8.89
CA PRO A 400 4.34 -9.93 7.77
C PRO A 400 5.03 -9.72 6.42
N GLY A 401 4.76 -10.65 5.48
CA GLY A 401 5.15 -10.52 4.08
C GLY A 401 6.64 -10.74 3.80
N LEU A 402 7.31 -11.60 4.57
CA LEU A 402 8.69 -11.97 4.32
C LEU A 402 8.86 -12.61 2.94
N PHE A 403 9.94 -12.28 2.24
CA PHE A 403 10.25 -12.94 0.97
C PHE A 403 10.66 -14.38 1.21
N TYR A 404 10.11 -15.28 0.40
CA TYR A 404 10.25 -16.71 0.54
C TYR A 404 10.64 -17.34 -0.78
N GLY A 405 11.81 -17.97 -0.81
CA GLY A 405 12.39 -18.49 -2.04
C GLY A 405 13.63 -19.32 -1.82
N TYR A 406 14.38 -19.52 -2.88
CA TYR A 406 15.57 -20.37 -2.89
C TYR A 406 16.82 -19.55 -2.61
N VAL A 407 17.70 -20.13 -1.81
CA VAL A 407 19.03 -19.58 -1.53
C VAL A 407 19.99 -20.05 -2.63
N THR A 408 20.80 -19.14 -3.15
CA THR A 408 21.74 -19.42 -4.26
C THR A 408 23.18 -19.12 -3.85
N GLN A 409 24.16 -19.83 -4.46
CA GLN A 409 25.58 -19.63 -4.24
C GLN A 409 26.33 -19.29 -5.56
N GLY A 410 25.74 -18.44 -6.37
CA GLY A 410 26.32 -18.02 -7.65
C GLY A 410 25.97 -18.96 -8.80
N ILE A 411 26.96 -19.32 -9.60
CA ILE A 411 26.84 -20.11 -10.82
C ILE A 411 27.64 -21.39 -10.70
N VAL A 412 27.08 -22.52 -11.14
CA VAL A 412 27.74 -23.83 -11.17
C VAL A 412 28.98 -23.73 -12.05
N GLN A 413 30.16 -23.97 -11.47
CA GLN A 413 31.43 -24.07 -12.19
C GLN A 413 31.70 -25.52 -12.57
N LYS A 414 32.64 -25.77 -13.48
CA LYS A 414 33.01 -27.13 -13.89
C LYS A 414 33.50 -27.98 -12.71
N GLU A 415 34.25 -27.37 -11.81
CA GLU A 415 34.79 -27.99 -10.59
C GLU A 415 33.70 -28.26 -9.50
N ASP A 416 32.53 -27.68 -9.61
CA ASP A 416 31.40 -27.98 -8.73
C ASP A 416 30.72 -29.30 -9.10
N ILE A 417 30.91 -29.80 -10.32
CA ILE A 417 30.31 -31.02 -10.81
C ILE A 417 31.14 -32.21 -10.36
N THR A 418 30.58 -33.06 -9.52
CA THR A 418 31.27 -34.23 -8.94
C THR A 418 30.45 -35.50 -9.20
N GLU A 419 31.01 -36.66 -8.90
CA GLU A 419 30.28 -37.94 -8.94
C GLU A 419 29.08 -37.96 -7.97
N ASN A 420 29.15 -37.18 -6.87
CA ASN A 420 28.08 -37.06 -5.88
C ASN A 420 27.03 -36.02 -6.22
N GLY A 421 27.18 -35.29 -7.33
CA GLY A 421 26.29 -34.21 -7.77
C GLY A 421 26.97 -32.85 -7.74
N ILE A 422 26.17 -31.79 -7.72
CA ILE A 422 26.64 -30.40 -7.67
C ILE A 422 27.04 -30.04 -6.23
N LYS A 423 28.29 -29.66 -6.05
CA LYS A 423 28.85 -29.25 -4.77
C LYS A 423 28.39 -27.84 -4.38
N TYR A 424 27.94 -27.69 -3.13
CA TYR A 424 27.62 -26.41 -2.51
C TYR A 424 28.12 -26.35 -1.06
N ILE A 425 28.08 -25.19 -0.41
CA ILE A 425 28.47 -25.01 0.97
C ILE A 425 27.21 -24.86 1.83
N LYS A 426 27.06 -25.71 2.82
CA LYS A 426 25.97 -25.64 3.81
C LYS A 426 26.14 -24.45 4.74
N GLN A 427 25.08 -24.09 5.47
CA GLN A 427 25.10 -22.97 6.42
C GLN A 427 26.14 -23.15 7.55
N ASP A 428 26.45 -24.38 7.94
CA ASP A 428 27.46 -24.73 8.94
C ASP A 428 28.91 -24.75 8.38
N GLY A 429 29.07 -24.39 7.10
CA GLY A 429 30.37 -24.39 6.40
C GLY A 429 30.79 -25.76 5.85
N SER A 430 30.03 -26.82 6.07
CA SER A 430 30.31 -28.13 5.50
C SER A 430 29.92 -28.21 4.03
N VAL A 431 30.44 -29.23 3.33
CA VAL A 431 30.13 -29.46 1.91
C VAL A 431 28.85 -30.31 1.81
N GLY A 432 27.91 -29.86 0.95
CA GLY A 432 26.75 -30.61 0.52
C GLY A 432 26.77 -30.92 -0.97
N TYR A 433 25.88 -31.79 -1.42
CA TYR A 433 25.75 -32.19 -2.82
C TYR A 433 24.27 -32.36 -3.16
N TYR A 434 23.85 -31.91 -4.36
CA TYR A 434 22.52 -32.20 -4.90
C TYR A 434 22.62 -32.67 -6.37
N GLN A 435 21.68 -33.51 -6.80
CA GLN A 435 21.70 -34.09 -8.15
C GLN A 435 20.75 -33.38 -9.10
N THR A 436 19.63 -32.88 -8.61
CA THR A 436 18.60 -32.27 -9.45
C THR A 436 18.00 -31.01 -8.86
N VAL A 437 17.54 -30.13 -9.75
CA VAL A 437 16.73 -28.95 -9.41
C VAL A 437 15.40 -29.09 -10.16
N ASN A 438 14.28 -29.25 -9.45
CA ASN A 438 12.97 -29.50 -10.05
C ASN A 438 13.02 -30.60 -11.15
N LYS A 439 13.62 -31.75 -10.84
CA LYS A 439 13.80 -32.91 -11.75
C LYS A 439 14.71 -32.68 -12.95
N THR A 440 15.46 -31.57 -12.99
CA THR A 440 16.45 -31.27 -14.05
C THR A 440 17.85 -31.40 -13.47
N THR A 441 18.76 -32.11 -14.14
CA THR A 441 20.17 -32.18 -13.76
C THR A 441 20.88 -30.89 -14.15
N PRO A 442 21.44 -30.14 -13.20
CA PRO A 442 22.17 -28.90 -13.51
C PRO A 442 23.50 -29.20 -14.18
N VAL A 443 23.96 -28.23 -14.98
CA VAL A 443 25.25 -28.29 -15.66
C VAL A 443 26.02 -26.98 -15.44
N ALA A 444 27.29 -26.96 -15.79
CA ALA A 444 28.13 -25.76 -15.71
C ALA A 444 27.45 -24.55 -16.40
N GLY A 445 27.47 -23.40 -15.73
CA GLY A 445 26.78 -22.19 -16.15
C GLY A 445 25.35 -22.04 -15.71
N ASP A 446 24.74 -23.02 -15.05
CA ASP A 446 23.43 -22.89 -14.40
C ASP A 446 23.55 -22.20 -13.04
N VAL A 447 22.44 -21.70 -12.47
CA VAL A 447 22.42 -21.16 -11.11
C VAL A 447 22.72 -22.27 -10.13
N LYS A 448 23.62 -22.02 -9.16
CA LYS A 448 23.97 -22.95 -8.08
C LYS A 448 23.08 -22.69 -6.87
N TYR A 449 22.36 -23.70 -6.43
CA TYR A 449 21.40 -23.62 -5.31
C TYR A 449 21.98 -24.24 -4.04
N VAL A 450 21.29 -23.98 -2.94
CA VAL A 450 21.52 -24.65 -1.66
C VAL A 450 20.38 -25.64 -1.43
N ASP A 451 20.70 -26.91 -1.30
CA ASP A 451 19.80 -27.95 -0.81
C ASP A 451 19.74 -27.83 0.72
N ARG A 452 18.62 -27.31 1.22
CA ARG A 452 18.46 -26.94 2.64
C ARG A 452 18.15 -28.14 3.52
N ASN A 453 17.38 -29.09 3.03
CA ASN A 453 16.98 -30.28 3.76
C ASN A 453 18.02 -31.43 3.64
N GLY A 454 18.93 -31.34 2.66
CA GLY A 454 20.05 -32.28 2.45
C GLY A 454 19.64 -33.61 1.83
N ASP A 455 18.50 -33.65 1.12
CA ASP A 455 17.99 -34.88 0.50
C ASP A 455 18.56 -35.14 -0.92
N GLY A 456 19.36 -34.22 -1.43
CA GLY A 456 20.01 -34.30 -2.74
C GLY A 456 19.16 -33.80 -3.90
N VAL A 457 18.01 -33.21 -3.63
CA VAL A 457 17.09 -32.63 -4.62
C VAL A 457 16.73 -31.21 -4.21
N VAL A 458 16.90 -30.25 -5.07
CA VAL A 458 16.44 -28.87 -4.81
C VAL A 458 15.00 -28.72 -5.32
N ASP A 459 14.06 -28.60 -4.39
CA ASP A 459 12.62 -28.43 -4.68
C ASP A 459 11.95 -27.47 -3.69
N ASP A 460 10.61 -27.46 -3.62
CA ASP A 460 9.87 -26.55 -2.75
C ASP A 460 10.18 -26.69 -1.24
N ASN A 461 10.77 -27.81 -0.83
CA ASN A 461 11.18 -28.06 0.55
C ASN A 461 12.48 -27.32 0.94
N ASP A 462 13.23 -26.79 -0.06
CA ASP A 462 14.48 -26.04 0.14
C ASP A 462 14.28 -24.52 0.21
N ARG A 463 13.06 -24.08 0.14
CA ARG A 463 12.74 -22.65 0.23
C ARG A 463 12.93 -22.14 1.65
N ASP A 464 13.42 -20.91 1.76
CA ASP A 464 13.67 -20.24 3.05
C ASP A 464 13.27 -18.76 2.99
N ILE A 465 13.32 -18.07 4.12
CA ILE A 465 13.20 -16.62 4.19
C ILE A 465 14.45 -16.00 3.55
N ILE A 466 14.26 -15.25 2.48
CA ILE A 466 15.35 -14.64 1.69
C ILE A 466 15.38 -13.11 1.76
N GLY A 467 14.45 -12.48 2.47
CA GLY A 467 14.42 -11.04 2.66
C GLY A 467 13.20 -10.54 3.42
N ASN A 468 13.23 -9.26 3.79
CA ASN A 468 12.21 -8.60 4.58
C ASN A 468 11.83 -7.23 3.98
N PRO A 469 10.59 -7.04 3.46
CA PRO A 469 10.15 -5.77 2.91
C PRO A 469 9.84 -4.69 3.97
N ASN A 470 9.85 -5.05 5.26
CA ASN A 470 9.53 -4.12 6.33
C ASN A 470 10.79 -3.33 6.74
N PRO A 471 10.75 -1.99 6.78
CA PRO A 471 11.92 -1.19 7.08
C PRO A 471 12.34 -1.27 8.55
N ASP A 472 13.63 -1.07 8.81
CA ASP A 472 14.15 -0.86 10.15
C ASP A 472 13.70 0.46 10.73
N PHE A 473 13.78 1.53 9.95
CA PHE A 473 13.22 2.83 10.30
C PHE A 473 12.93 3.67 9.05
N THR A 474 12.02 4.61 9.23
CA THR A 474 11.71 5.65 8.26
C THR A 474 12.09 7.00 8.84
N TYR A 475 12.53 7.93 8.00
CA TYR A 475 12.93 9.25 8.44
C TYR A 475 12.62 10.32 7.42
N GLY A 476 12.44 11.53 7.91
CA GLY A 476 12.25 12.69 7.06
C GLY A 476 12.87 13.92 7.69
N PHE A 477 13.34 14.84 6.87
CA PHE A 477 13.69 16.15 7.37
C PHE A 477 13.41 17.24 6.33
N GLN A 478 13.13 18.42 6.81
CA GLN A 478 12.92 19.61 6.01
C GLN A 478 13.76 20.75 6.56
N THR A 479 14.35 21.53 5.67
CA THR A 479 15.06 22.76 6.01
C THR A 479 14.51 23.93 5.20
N LYS A 480 14.38 25.08 5.83
CA LYS A 480 13.99 26.33 5.17
C LYS A 480 14.86 27.47 5.66
N VAL A 481 15.58 28.09 4.73
CA VAL A 481 16.38 29.29 4.96
C VAL A 481 15.69 30.44 4.23
N SER A 482 15.50 31.55 4.95
CA SER A 482 14.95 32.79 4.37
C SER A 482 15.91 33.95 4.65
N TRP A 483 16.19 34.69 3.61
CA TRP A 483 16.95 35.93 3.67
C TRP A 483 16.10 37.06 3.11
N LYS A 484 15.62 37.94 4.03
CA LYS A 484 14.63 38.96 3.66
C LYS A 484 13.43 38.35 2.88
N SER A 485 13.27 38.72 1.61
CA SER A 485 12.19 38.27 0.74
C SER A 485 12.50 36.96 -0.01
N LEU A 486 13.73 36.47 0.05
CA LEU A 486 14.15 35.22 -0.63
C LEU A 486 14.09 34.07 0.36
N SER A 487 13.50 32.93 -0.06
CA SER A 487 13.44 31.71 0.74
C SER A 487 13.82 30.50 -0.09
N LEU A 488 14.66 29.63 0.47
CA LEU A 488 15.01 28.33 -0.06
C LEU A 488 14.52 27.26 0.92
N SER A 489 13.75 26.30 0.46
CA SER A 489 13.34 25.12 1.22
C SER A 489 13.74 23.84 0.51
N ALA A 490 14.09 22.82 1.28
CA ALA A 490 14.32 21.47 0.78
C ALA A 490 13.71 20.45 1.73
N SER A 491 13.08 19.42 1.15
CA SER A 491 12.42 18.33 1.88
C SER A 491 13.04 16.99 1.46
N PHE A 492 13.30 16.16 2.46
CA PHE A 492 13.91 14.85 2.30
C PHE A 492 13.09 13.80 3.01
N ASN A 493 13.00 12.62 2.44
CA ASN A 493 12.44 11.43 3.05
C ASN A 493 13.31 10.22 2.73
N GLY A 494 13.33 9.27 3.64
CA GLY A 494 14.12 8.07 3.48
C GLY A 494 13.58 6.88 4.25
N VAL A 495 14.01 5.72 3.81
CA VAL A 495 13.72 4.41 4.40
C VAL A 495 15.05 3.68 4.52
N GLN A 496 15.23 2.98 5.63
CA GLN A 496 16.43 2.21 5.89
C GLN A 496 16.09 0.77 6.27
N GLY A 497 16.88 -0.18 5.77
CA GLY A 497 16.83 -1.60 6.17
C GLY A 497 15.59 -2.32 5.67
N ARG A 498 15.12 -2.02 4.46
CA ARG A 498 14.08 -2.81 3.79
C ARG A 498 14.64 -3.48 2.56
N ASP A 499 14.14 -4.67 2.24
CA ASP A 499 14.43 -5.37 1.01
C ASP A 499 13.36 -5.13 -0.07
N ILE A 500 13.76 -5.21 -1.33
CA ILE A 500 12.89 -5.21 -2.51
C ILE A 500 13.13 -6.49 -3.30
N LEU A 501 12.06 -7.21 -3.63
CA LEU A 501 12.11 -8.31 -4.56
C LEU A 501 12.01 -7.76 -6.00
N ASN A 502 13.17 -7.58 -6.65
CA ASN A 502 13.28 -7.06 -8.01
C ASN A 502 13.07 -8.17 -9.03
N VAL A 503 11.82 -8.43 -9.35
CA VAL A 503 11.42 -9.46 -10.33
C VAL A 503 11.86 -9.09 -11.74
N GLY A 504 12.01 -7.80 -12.05
CA GLY A 504 12.54 -7.31 -13.31
C GLY A 504 13.94 -7.85 -13.63
N ASN A 505 14.77 -8.06 -12.61
CA ASN A 505 16.11 -8.63 -12.77
C ASN A 505 16.11 -10.05 -13.34
N ARG A 506 15.05 -10.83 -13.13
CA ARG A 506 14.91 -12.15 -13.79
C ARG A 506 14.96 -12.03 -15.32
N TYR A 507 14.20 -11.07 -15.86
CA TYR A 507 14.11 -10.89 -17.30
C TYR A 507 15.32 -10.18 -17.88
N ASN A 508 15.81 -9.17 -17.17
CA ASN A 508 16.86 -8.28 -17.63
C ASN A 508 18.27 -8.89 -17.48
N ASN A 509 18.45 -9.82 -16.55
CA ASN A 509 19.75 -10.36 -16.18
C ASN A 509 19.90 -11.87 -16.44
N THR A 510 18.93 -12.49 -17.11
CA THR A 510 19.00 -13.92 -17.48
C THR A 510 18.99 -14.06 -19.00
N PRO A 511 20.14 -14.39 -19.62
CA PRO A 511 20.30 -14.39 -21.08
C PRO A 511 19.50 -15.44 -21.84
N GLY A 512 18.93 -16.44 -21.17
CA GLY A 512 18.27 -17.60 -21.79
C GLY A 512 16.84 -17.41 -22.27
N THR A 513 16.22 -16.25 -22.06
CA THR A 513 14.84 -16.00 -22.50
C THR A 513 14.80 -15.59 -23.97
N LYS A 514 14.25 -16.43 -24.84
CA LYS A 514 14.26 -16.33 -26.31
C LYS A 514 13.73 -15.03 -26.93
N SER A 515 13.21 -14.09 -26.15
CA SER A 515 12.49 -12.92 -26.69
C SER A 515 12.84 -11.59 -26.03
N ASN A 516 13.66 -11.59 -24.99
CA ASN A 516 13.97 -10.39 -24.23
C ASN A 516 15.42 -9.97 -24.45
N ASN A 517 15.64 -8.66 -24.55
CA ASN A 517 16.99 -8.12 -24.45
C ASN A 517 17.45 -8.24 -23.00
N VAL A 518 18.75 -8.48 -22.84
CA VAL A 518 19.41 -8.48 -21.53
C VAL A 518 20.21 -7.21 -21.32
N THR A 519 20.50 -6.88 -20.08
CA THR A 519 21.38 -5.74 -19.77
C THR A 519 22.78 -5.99 -20.34
N ARG A 520 23.48 -4.90 -20.74
CA ARG A 520 24.88 -4.99 -21.18
C ARG A 520 25.76 -5.67 -20.13
N LYS A 521 25.49 -5.38 -18.83
CA LYS A 521 26.22 -5.99 -17.71
C LYS A 521 26.04 -7.50 -17.66
N ALA A 522 24.79 -7.99 -17.83
CA ALA A 522 24.52 -9.42 -17.87
C ALA A 522 25.17 -10.09 -19.09
N PHE A 523 25.09 -9.46 -20.28
CA PHE A 523 25.71 -10.00 -21.50
C PHE A 523 27.23 -10.10 -21.38
N GLN A 524 27.92 -9.07 -20.86
CA GLN A 524 29.37 -9.04 -20.72
C GLN A 524 29.90 -9.96 -19.62
N ASN A 525 29.09 -10.28 -18.61
CA ASN A 525 29.50 -11.07 -17.47
C ASN A 525 28.73 -12.39 -17.34
N MET A 526 28.07 -12.85 -18.41
CA MET A 526 27.45 -14.18 -18.38
C MET A 526 28.55 -15.26 -18.39
N TRP A 527 28.21 -16.39 -17.82
CA TRP A 527 29.08 -17.54 -17.77
C TRP A 527 29.32 -18.11 -19.20
N THR A 528 30.58 -18.31 -19.55
CA THR A 528 31.01 -19.09 -20.71
C THR A 528 32.23 -19.90 -20.30
N ASP A 529 32.65 -20.86 -21.14
CA ASP A 529 33.86 -21.63 -20.89
C ASP A 529 35.14 -20.77 -20.82
N GLU A 530 35.18 -19.65 -21.55
CA GLU A 530 36.28 -18.67 -21.54
C GLU A 530 36.10 -17.61 -20.43
N ASN A 531 34.88 -17.42 -19.92
CA ASN A 531 34.58 -16.46 -18.86
C ASN A 531 33.76 -17.16 -17.75
N PRO A 532 34.39 -17.91 -16.84
CA PRO A 532 33.71 -18.64 -15.77
C PRO A 532 33.16 -17.69 -14.70
N SER A 533 32.23 -16.82 -15.10
CA SER A 533 31.59 -15.85 -14.23
C SER A 533 30.75 -16.51 -13.14
N ASN A 534 30.78 -15.94 -11.94
CA ASN A 534 29.90 -16.34 -10.84
C ASN A 534 28.70 -15.41 -10.66
N LEU A 535 28.49 -14.45 -11.59
CA LEU A 535 27.45 -13.41 -11.47
C LEU A 535 26.17 -13.76 -12.25
N TYR A 536 26.31 -14.12 -13.54
CA TYR A 536 25.17 -14.35 -14.43
C TYR A 536 25.27 -15.73 -15.09
N PRO A 537 24.15 -16.45 -15.21
CA PRO A 537 24.14 -17.77 -15.80
C PRO A 537 24.47 -17.71 -17.31
N LYS A 538 24.74 -18.88 -17.87
CA LYS A 538 24.97 -19.04 -19.33
C LYS A 538 23.72 -18.65 -20.14
N SER A 539 23.90 -18.34 -21.41
CA SER A 539 22.83 -17.95 -22.34
C SER A 539 21.77 -19.02 -22.59
N THR A 540 22.10 -20.28 -22.33
CA THR A 540 21.19 -21.43 -22.50
C THR A 540 20.48 -21.83 -21.20
N PHE A 541 20.71 -21.08 -20.10
CA PHE A 541 20.03 -21.36 -18.83
C PHE A 541 18.52 -21.25 -18.99
N VAL A 542 17.81 -22.32 -18.68
CA VAL A 542 16.35 -22.32 -18.65
C VAL A 542 15.89 -21.72 -17.33
N VAL A 543 15.33 -20.52 -17.40
CA VAL A 543 14.81 -19.83 -16.23
C VAL A 543 13.66 -20.62 -15.64
N GLN A 544 13.86 -21.18 -14.47
CA GLN A 544 12.81 -21.86 -13.73
C GLN A 544 11.88 -20.85 -13.04
N ASN A 545 10.64 -21.25 -12.79
CA ASN A 545 9.65 -20.42 -12.07
C ASN A 545 9.96 -20.41 -10.56
N MET A 546 11.11 -19.85 -10.19
CA MET A 546 11.65 -19.87 -8.83
C MET A 546 11.98 -18.45 -8.39
N VAL A 547 11.45 -18.05 -7.23
CA VAL A 547 11.89 -16.85 -6.52
C VAL A 547 13.22 -17.16 -5.84
N MET A 548 14.24 -16.32 -6.03
CA MET A 548 15.60 -16.54 -5.54
C MET A 548 16.10 -15.31 -4.79
N ASP A 549 17.00 -15.52 -3.82
CA ASP A 549 17.68 -14.48 -3.06
C ASP A 549 18.42 -13.46 -3.95
N ARG A 550 18.96 -13.91 -5.10
CA ARG A 550 19.65 -13.04 -6.08
C ARG A 550 18.76 -11.96 -6.72
N TYR A 551 17.45 -12.03 -6.53
CA TYR A 551 16.48 -10.99 -6.95
C TYR A 551 16.09 -10.07 -5.80
N VAL A 552 16.57 -10.33 -4.58
CA VAL A 552 16.36 -9.48 -3.43
C VAL A 552 17.49 -8.46 -3.34
N GLU A 553 17.12 -7.20 -3.24
CA GLU A 553 18.08 -6.07 -3.21
C GLU A 553 17.76 -5.16 -2.02
N ASP A 554 18.78 -4.47 -1.51
CA ASP A 554 18.57 -3.41 -0.51
C ASP A 554 17.75 -2.27 -1.13
N GLY A 555 16.59 -2.02 -0.56
CA GLY A 555 15.67 -0.95 -0.94
C GLY A 555 15.82 0.30 -0.07
N SER A 556 16.90 0.44 0.66
CA SER A 556 17.20 1.65 1.43
C SER A 556 17.43 2.86 0.53
N TYR A 557 16.95 4.02 0.93
CA TYR A 557 17.13 5.24 0.14
C TYR A 557 17.01 6.52 0.97
N LEU A 558 17.58 7.60 0.42
CA LEU A 558 17.31 8.99 0.78
C LEU A 558 16.88 9.74 -0.47
N ARG A 559 15.67 10.27 -0.48
CA ARG A 559 15.12 11.09 -1.57
C ARG A 559 15.06 12.56 -1.18
N CYS A 560 15.54 13.44 -2.06
CA CYS A 560 15.19 14.84 -2.04
C CYS A 560 13.88 15.03 -2.82
N SER A 561 12.77 15.11 -2.09
CA SER A 561 11.42 15.14 -2.67
C SER A 561 11.04 16.51 -3.23
N ASP A 562 11.59 17.58 -2.67
CA ASP A 562 11.32 18.95 -3.11
C ASP A 562 12.49 19.89 -2.80
N ILE A 563 12.82 20.75 -3.76
CA ILE A 563 13.66 21.94 -3.55
C ILE A 563 12.89 23.12 -4.13
N THR A 564 12.55 24.11 -3.30
CA THR A 564 11.80 25.28 -3.73
C THR A 564 12.53 26.56 -3.38
N LEU A 565 12.78 27.36 -4.38
CA LEU A 565 13.24 28.75 -4.26
C LEU A 565 12.06 29.68 -4.47
N SER A 566 11.77 30.55 -3.51
CA SER A 566 10.67 31.52 -3.60
C SER A 566 11.15 32.93 -3.29
N TYR A 567 10.57 33.91 -3.99
CA TYR A 567 10.87 35.32 -3.79
C TYR A 567 9.58 36.11 -3.69
N VAL A 568 9.45 36.88 -2.60
CA VAL A 568 8.34 37.80 -2.39
C VAL A 568 8.71 39.16 -2.99
N LEU A 569 7.96 39.59 -3.99
CA LEU A 569 8.21 40.86 -4.66
C LEU A 569 7.99 42.07 -3.73
N PRO A 570 8.79 43.13 -3.84
CA PRO A 570 8.61 44.33 -3.03
C PRO A 570 7.22 44.95 -3.22
N ALA A 571 6.51 45.21 -2.13
CA ALA A 571 5.17 45.82 -2.14
C ALA A 571 5.08 47.13 -2.94
N LYS A 572 6.19 47.88 -3.03
CA LYS A 572 6.27 49.09 -3.85
C LYS A 572 5.99 48.86 -5.35
N TRP A 573 6.25 47.67 -5.85
CA TRP A 573 5.99 47.31 -7.26
C TRP A 573 4.55 46.85 -7.46
N THR A 574 4.06 46.04 -6.55
CA THR A 574 2.77 45.35 -6.67
C THR A 574 1.59 46.24 -6.27
N ASN A 575 1.74 47.13 -5.27
CA ASN A 575 0.68 48.02 -4.84
C ASN A 575 0.26 49.03 -5.92
N LYS A 576 1.16 49.34 -6.87
CA LYS A 576 0.83 50.26 -8.00
C LYS A 576 -0.24 49.69 -8.94
N ILE A 577 -0.39 48.36 -8.95
CA ILE A 577 -1.38 47.65 -9.80
C ILE A 577 -2.46 46.98 -8.95
N GLY A 578 -2.66 47.44 -7.70
CA GLY A 578 -3.73 46.93 -6.82
C GLY A 578 -3.50 45.57 -6.20
N ILE A 579 -2.29 44.99 -6.32
CA ILE A 579 -1.95 43.68 -5.78
C ILE A 579 -1.18 43.84 -4.47
N LYS A 580 -1.72 43.30 -3.37
CA LYS A 580 -1.14 43.50 -2.02
C LYS A 580 0.10 42.67 -1.79
N ASN A 581 0.13 41.43 -2.28
CA ASN A 581 1.28 40.56 -2.11
C ASN A 581 1.47 39.67 -3.35
N THR A 582 2.71 39.57 -3.80
CA THR A 582 3.08 38.74 -4.95
C THR A 582 4.30 37.93 -4.60
N SER A 583 4.26 36.63 -4.82
CA SER A 583 5.45 35.79 -4.76
C SER A 583 5.60 34.93 -6.02
N VAL A 584 6.83 34.79 -6.46
CA VAL A 584 7.22 33.86 -7.51
C VAL A 584 8.01 32.73 -6.91
N TYR A 585 7.86 31.53 -7.44
CA TYR A 585 8.66 30.39 -7.01
C TYR A 585 9.03 29.48 -8.16
N ALA A 586 10.15 28.80 -7.98
CA ALA A 586 10.59 27.69 -8.81
C ALA A 586 10.86 26.50 -7.90
N SER A 587 10.32 25.34 -8.26
CA SER A 587 10.46 24.12 -7.50
C SER A 587 10.93 22.97 -8.37
N VAL A 588 11.79 22.13 -7.85
CA VAL A 588 12.18 20.84 -8.42
C VAL A 588 11.60 19.74 -7.55
N LYS A 589 10.67 18.97 -8.09
CA LYS A 589 10.10 17.80 -7.45
C LYS A 589 10.91 16.56 -7.81
N ASN A 590 11.10 15.64 -6.83
CA ASN A 590 11.92 14.45 -6.98
C ASN A 590 13.33 14.79 -7.52
N ALA A 591 14.00 15.74 -6.86
CA ALA A 591 15.23 16.33 -7.33
C ALA A 591 16.34 15.27 -7.53
N PHE A 592 16.50 14.35 -6.58
CA PHE A 592 17.39 13.20 -6.67
C PHE A 592 17.03 12.14 -5.62
N VAL A 593 17.54 10.94 -5.86
CA VAL A 593 17.49 9.82 -4.90
C VAL A 593 18.89 9.24 -4.75
N ILE A 594 19.27 8.89 -3.54
CA ILE A 594 20.50 8.18 -3.19
C ILE A 594 20.07 6.79 -2.72
N THR A 595 20.51 5.74 -3.41
CA THR A 595 20.15 4.36 -3.16
C THR A 595 21.14 3.41 -3.85
N ASP A 596 21.31 2.22 -3.31
CA ASP A 596 22.04 1.12 -3.95
C ASP A 596 21.11 0.20 -4.76
N TYR A 597 19.79 0.44 -4.72
CA TYR A 597 18.80 -0.31 -5.50
C TYR A 597 19.04 -0.17 -7.00
N SER A 598 19.09 -1.30 -7.72
CA SER A 598 19.43 -1.31 -9.14
C SER A 598 18.26 -0.97 -10.08
N GLY A 599 17.02 -1.00 -9.60
CA GLY A 599 15.81 -0.65 -10.34
C GLY A 599 15.61 0.86 -10.49
N TYR A 600 14.52 1.26 -11.12
CA TYR A 600 14.25 2.67 -11.44
C TYR A 600 13.91 3.53 -10.22
N ASP A 601 13.21 2.98 -9.24
CA ASP A 601 12.75 3.72 -8.06
C ASP A 601 12.66 2.80 -6.83
N PRO A 602 13.38 3.08 -5.73
CA PRO A 602 13.31 2.27 -4.52
C PRO A 602 11.99 2.39 -3.75
N GLU A 603 11.11 3.35 -4.05
CA GLU A 603 9.75 3.45 -3.47
C GLU A 603 8.74 2.53 -4.15
N VAL A 604 9.21 1.68 -5.05
CA VAL A 604 8.36 0.76 -5.80
C VAL A 604 7.59 -0.23 -4.92
N ASN A 605 6.36 -0.47 -5.29
CA ASN A 605 5.54 -1.60 -4.89
C ASN A 605 4.50 -1.86 -5.98
N SER A 606 4.78 -2.78 -6.88
CA SER A 606 3.92 -3.09 -8.02
C SER A 606 2.54 -3.63 -7.61
N PHE A 607 2.43 -4.15 -6.40
CA PHE A 607 1.20 -4.66 -5.81
C PHE A 607 0.73 -3.83 -4.60
N ALA A 608 0.78 -2.50 -4.70
CA ALA A 608 0.51 -1.57 -3.61
C ALA A 608 -0.86 -1.77 -2.90
N PHE A 609 -1.83 -2.37 -3.59
CA PHE A 609 -3.18 -2.64 -3.06
C PHE A 609 -3.36 -4.07 -2.54
N ASP A 610 -2.30 -4.88 -2.55
CA ASP A 610 -2.32 -6.26 -2.09
C ASP A 610 -1.31 -6.46 -0.95
N GLY A 611 -1.80 -6.48 0.27
CA GLY A 611 -0.99 -6.70 1.47
C GLY A 611 -0.31 -8.07 1.56
N LEU A 612 -0.67 -9.01 0.67
CA LEU A 612 -0.06 -10.33 0.59
C LEU A 612 1.13 -10.39 -0.38
N ARG A 613 1.48 -9.26 -1.03
CA ARG A 613 2.62 -9.12 -1.96
C ARG A 613 3.39 -7.81 -1.77
N PRO A 614 3.83 -7.46 -0.55
CA PRO A 614 4.56 -6.21 -0.33
C PRO A 614 5.97 -6.24 -0.92
N GLY A 615 6.50 -5.07 -1.27
CA GLY A 615 7.92 -4.88 -1.60
C GLY A 615 8.38 -5.47 -2.93
N VAL A 616 7.49 -5.67 -3.91
CA VAL A 616 7.83 -6.28 -5.21
C VAL A 616 7.94 -5.22 -6.29
N ASP A 617 8.99 -5.30 -7.11
CA ASP A 617 9.15 -4.55 -8.36
C ASP A 617 9.00 -5.46 -9.58
N MET A 618 7.96 -5.19 -10.39
CA MET A 618 7.68 -5.84 -11.69
C MET A 618 8.04 -4.93 -12.87
N ASN A 619 9.14 -4.20 -12.82
CA ASN A 619 9.53 -3.15 -13.76
C ASN A 619 8.55 -1.96 -13.75
N SER A 620 8.31 -1.41 -12.58
CA SER A 620 7.45 -0.24 -12.42
C SER A 620 7.99 0.98 -13.14
N TYR A 621 7.07 1.83 -13.62
CA TYR A 621 7.44 3.07 -14.31
C TYR A 621 8.20 4.02 -13.36
N PRO A 622 9.29 4.65 -13.80
CA PRO A 622 10.10 5.52 -12.95
C PRO A 622 9.34 6.79 -12.54
N THR A 623 9.56 7.24 -11.31
CA THR A 623 9.04 8.51 -10.82
C THR A 623 9.70 9.69 -11.54
N PRO A 624 8.94 10.57 -12.23
CA PRO A 624 9.52 11.66 -13.00
C PRO A 624 10.06 12.78 -12.10
N ARG A 625 11.17 13.39 -12.52
CA ARG A 625 11.59 14.69 -11.99
C ARG A 625 10.77 15.78 -12.67
N SER A 626 10.18 16.70 -11.89
CA SER A 626 9.33 17.76 -12.40
C SER A 626 9.85 19.14 -11.99
N PHE A 627 9.78 20.09 -12.92
CA PHE A 627 10.07 21.50 -12.67
C PHE A 627 8.76 22.28 -12.65
N VAL A 628 8.52 23.01 -11.58
CA VAL A 628 7.30 23.77 -11.39
C VAL A 628 7.66 25.24 -11.18
N PHE A 629 7.04 26.11 -11.95
CA PHE A 629 7.14 27.55 -11.79
C PHE A 629 5.76 28.10 -11.43
N GLY A 630 5.70 28.96 -10.45
CA GLY A 630 4.43 29.49 -9.98
C GLY A 630 4.47 30.94 -9.57
N LEU A 631 3.28 31.54 -9.63
CA LEU A 631 3.03 32.92 -9.24
C LEU A 631 1.81 32.93 -8.29
N ASN A 632 1.99 33.50 -7.10
CA ASN A 632 0.90 33.73 -6.15
C ASN A 632 0.59 35.22 -6.10
N LEU A 633 -0.67 35.58 -6.28
CA LEU A 633 -1.19 36.94 -6.24
C LEU A 633 -2.24 37.07 -5.14
N THR A 634 -2.12 38.11 -4.30
CA THR A 634 -3.15 38.47 -3.31
C THR A 634 -3.64 39.87 -3.61
N PHE A 635 -4.93 40.02 -3.89
CA PHE A 635 -5.59 41.27 -4.23
C PHE A 635 -6.15 41.99 -3.02
#